data_c00d3db0688bf7499de2c7217e198aa7
#
_entry.id   c00d3db0688bf7499de2c7217e198aa7
#
_cell.length_a   1.000
_cell.length_b   1.000
_cell.length_c   1.000
_cell.angle_alpha   90.00
_cell.angle_beta   90.00
_cell.angle_gamma   90.00
#
_symmetry.space_group_name_H-M   'P 1'
#
loop_
_entity.id
_entity.type
_entity.pdbx_description
1 polymer ?
#
loop_
_entity_poly.entity_id
_entity_poly.type
_entity_poly.pdbx_seq_one_letter_code
_entity_poly.pdbx_strand_id
1 'polypeptide(L)'
;MKQQIAGLYIAIVAAIGGFLLIATSVDVRASAIDPVMFLLILALVGIAQRNPVVLFRSSAISVAFAVKIAAYVLFGTPVALWATVVVVAVNAYTPKPKPARKILFNFGQLMLSTYLASSVYQLVGGMVPPGAFVPTMLAVAVSAAVYFVANSALTAGVITLTSEAKFLDVWMQNFAWMPVNYLATAVNGAALALAYESLGLIGVIVFVLPLAIAWYSFKLYMMKSTQLRERNRELVSINENLQRTTERLEASHVSVIAALLGSLAAKDRYTQGHSAATMQHALAVAKALGLGPDEVAAVNLGALFHDIGKIGIPEHILRKPSALTEEEWAEMKTHPIIGANLIAEVPNLEQIRPIVLAHHEHYDGTGYPNGLKGAEIPLAAQIIAVADTYEAMTSTRPYRSALTHDQAVAELRRVAGTQLNPVVVEAFVRQLETGAPNEAHAHDGVEHVHVRDRAVEAVRLSMN
;
A
#
# COMPACT_ATOMS: atom_id res chain seq x y z
N MET A 1 -44.10 14.85 -15.58
CA MET A 1 -44.18 14.48 -17.02
C MET A 1 -43.30 13.29 -17.36
N LYS A 2 -41.94 13.31 -17.19
CA LYS A 2 -41.02 12.17 -17.52
C LYS A 2 -41.39 10.86 -16.84
N GLN A 3 -41.73 10.87 -15.54
CA GLN A 3 -42.16 9.65 -14.82
C GLN A 3 -43.46 9.04 -15.33
N GLN A 4 -44.41 9.87 -15.78
CA GLN A 4 -45.67 9.40 -16.38
C GLN A 4 -45.42 8.76 -17.75
N ILE A 5 -44.53 9.37 -18.57
CA ILE A 5 -44.15 8.83 -19.87
C ILE A 5 -43.43 7.51 -19.71
N ALA A 6 -42.49 7.40 -18.75
CA ALA A 6 -41.83 6.14 -18.42
C ALA A 6 -42.80 5.06 -17.93
N GLY A 7 -43.77 5.45 -17.11
CA GLY A 7 -44.87 4.54 -16.68
C GLY A 7 -45.71 3.99 -17.83
N LEU A 8 -46.08 4.87 -18.77
CA LEU A 8 -46.82 4.48 -19.98
C LEU A 8 -45.98 3.57 -20.88
N TYR A 9 -44.71 3.89 -21.09
CA TYR A 9 -43.78 3.06 -21.85
C TYR A 9 -43.66 1.64 -21.29
N ILE A 10 -43.50 1.51 -19.96
CA ILE A 10 -43.46 0.22 -19.27
C ILE A 10 -44.74 -0.56 -19.46
N ALA A 11 -45.88 0.11 -19.33
CA ALA A 11 -47.21 -0.51 -19.48
C ALA A 11 -47.42 -1.05 -20.90
N ILE A 12 -47.06 -0.26 -21.93
CA ILE A 12 -47.19 -0.66 -23.33
C ILE A 12 -46.31 -1.87 -23.63
N VAL A 13 -45.02 -1.80 -23.24
CA VAL A 13 -44.07 -2.91 -23.47
C VAL A 13 -44.53 -4.19 -22.76
N ALA A 14 -45.04 -4.08 -21.54
CA ALA A 14 -45.56 -5.22 -20.80
C ALA A 14 -46.86 -5.79 -21.42
N ALA A 15 -47.78 -4.94 -21.87
CA ALA A 15 -49.01 -5.37 -22.55
C ALA A 15 -48.70 -6.13 -23.86
N ILE A 16 -47.76 -5.63 -24.67
CA ILE A 16 -47.32 -6.32 -25.88
C ILE A 16 -46.73 -7.68 -25.53
N GLY A 17 -45.84 -7.76 -24.51
CA GLY A 17 -45.25 -9.03 -24.04
C GLY A 17 -46.29 -10.04 -23.58
N GLY A 18 -47.35 -9.59 -22.84
CA GLY A 18 -48.44 -10.42 -22.41
C GLY A 18 -49.30 -10.92 -23.58
N PHE A 19 -49.62 -10.05 -24.53
CA PHE A 19 -50.32 -10.41 -25.76
C PHE A 19 -49.55 -11.47 -26.57
N LEU A 20 -48.26 -11.29 -26.79
CA LEU A 20 -47.42 -12.25 -27.51
C LEU A 20 -47.40 -13.61 -26.82
N LEU A 21 -47.29 -13.67 -25.51
CA LEU A 21 -47.32 -14.92 -24.76
C LEU A 21 -48.69 -15.63 -24.93
N ILE A 22 -49.79 -14.90 -24.80
CA ILE A 22 -51.15 -15.48 -24.94
C ILE A 22 -51.36 -15.94 -26.36
N ALA A 23 -51.08 -15.12 -27.37
CA ALA A 23 -51.31 -15.41 -28.77
C ALA A 23 -50.55 -16.67 -29.23
N THR A 24 -49.28 -16.86 -28.75
CA THR A 24 -48.50 -18.02 -29.13
C THR A 24 -48.73 -19.25 -28.25
N SER A 25 -49.34 -19.11 -27.07
CA SER A 25 -49.64 -20.24 -26.17
C SER A 25 -50.66 -21.24 -26.76
N VAL A 26 -51.48 -20.80 -27.68
CA VAL A 26 -52.39 -21.66 -28.41
C VAL A 26 -51.60 -22.73 -29.23
N ASP A 27 -50.47 -22.31 -29.82
CA ASP A 27 -49.64 -23.19 -30.66
C ASP A 27 -48.83 -24.20 -29.84
N VAL A 28 -48.62 -23.98 -28.54
CA VAL A 28 -47.93 -24.98 -27.66
C VAL A 28 -48.78 -26.26 -27.56
N ARG A 29 -50.08 -26.15 -27.55
CA ARG A 29 -50.98 -27.33 -27.53
C ARG A 29 -50.99 -28.07 -28.85
N ALA A 30 -50.67 -27.39 -29.93
CA ALA A 30 -50.56 -27.98 -31.28
C ALA A 30 -49.17 -28.57 -31.58
N SER A 31 -48.12 -28.10 -30.88
CA SER A 31 -46.79 -28.65 -31.01
C SER A 31 -46.66 -30.00 -30.28
N ALA A 32 -46.21 -31.02 -30.94
CA ALA A 32 -46.00 -32.37 -30.39
C ALA A 32 -44.77 -32.48 -29.46
N ILE A 33 -44.59 -31.47 -28.57
CA ILE A 33 -43.49 -31.51 -27.61
C ILE A 33 -43.83 -32.43 -26.44
N ASP A 34 -42.89 -33.32 -26.12
CA ASP A 34 -42.94 -34.14 -24.92
C ASP A 34 -43.02 -33.27 -23.66
N PRO A 35 -44.03 -33.45 -22.80
CA PRO A 35 -44.15 -32.69 -21.55
C PRO A 35 -42.93 -32.78 -20.65
N VAL A 36 -42.19 -33.90 -20.63
CA VAL A 36 -40.98 -34.06 -19.83
C VAL A 36 -39.88 -33.17 -20.37
N MET A 37 -39.74 -33.10 -21.70
CA MET A 37 -38.76 -32.22 -22.35
C MET A 37 -39.07 -30.76 -22.15
N PHE A 38 -40.35 -30.39 -22.21
CA PHE A 38 -40.78 -29.02 -21.91
C PHE A 38 -40.40 -28.60 -20.48
N LEU A 39 -40.70 -29.44 -19.50
CA LEU A 39 -40.32 -29.19 -18.10
C LEU A 39 -38.78 -29.15 -17.89
N LEU A 40 -38.04 -29.99 -18.58
CA LEU A 40 -36.59 -30.02 -18.54
C LEU A 40 -35.97 -28.69 -19.05
N ILE A 41 -36.47 -28.16 -20.14
CA ILE A 41 -36.07 -26.86 -20.69
C ILE A 41 -36.32 -25.75 -19.67
N LEU A 42 -37.50 -25.70 -19.09
CA LEU A 42 -37.86 -24.69 -18.07
C LEU A 42 -36.98 -24.82 -16.84
N ALA A 43 -36.66 -26.00 -16.37
CA ALA A 43 -35.73 -26.27 -15.28
C ALA A 43 -34.32 -25.80 -15.60
N LEU A 44 -33.79 -26.16 -16.78
CA LEU A 44 -32.45 -25.74 -17.23
C LEU A 44 -32.32 -24.23 -17.33
N VAL A 45 -33.32 -23.56 -17.89
CA VAL A 45 -33.35 -22.07 -17.94
C VAL A 45 -33.36 -21.48 -16.54
N GLY A 46 -34.14 -22.03 -15.62
CA GLY A 46 -34.24 -21.57 -14.23
C GLY A 46 -32.90 -21.70 -13.52
N ILE A 47 -32.23 -22.86 -13.61
CA ILE A 47 -30.91 -23.13 -13.03
C ILE A 47 -29.87 -22.19 -13.62
N ALA A 48 -29.84 -22.07 -14.96
CA ALA A 48 -28.90 -21.21 -15.67
C ALA A 48 -29.09 -19.72 -15.29
N GLN A 49 -30.34 -19.27 -15.11
CA GLN A 49 -30.64 -17.88 -14.74
C GLN A 49 -30.28 -17.57 -13.29
N ARG A 50 -30.40 -18.54 -12.39
CA ARG A 50 -30.03 -18.37 -10.97
C ARG A 50 -28.52 -18.20 -10.76
N ASN A 51 -27.71 -18.67 -11.71
CA ASN A 51 -26.27 -18.70 -11.64
C ASN A 51 -25.61 -17.89 -12.79
N PRO A 52 -25.82 -16.56 -12.87
CA PRO A 52 -25.21 -15.75 -13.93
C PRO A 52 -23.71 -15.64 -13.72
N VAL A 53 -22.96 -15.50 -14.81
CA VAL A 53 -21.54 -15.16 -14.78
C VAL A 53 -21.38 -13.65 -14.81
N VAL A 54 -20.86 -13.07 -13.74
CA VAL A 54 -20.53 -11.64 -13.69
C VAL A 54 -19.17 -11.43 -14.32
N LEU A 55 -19.10 -10.70 -15.44
CA LEU A 55 -17.83 -10.48 -16.17
C LEU A 55 -17.17 -9.16 -15.83
N PHE A 56 -17.82 -8.02 -16.11
CA PHE A 56 -17.26 -6.69 -15.90
C PHE A 56 -18.34 -5.67 -15.48
N ARG A 57 -17.97 -4.68 -14.63
CA ARG A 57 -18.81 -3.52 -14.27
C ARG A 57 -20.27 -3.85 -13.94
N SER A 58 -20.51 -4.87 -13.11
CA SER A 58 -21.86 -5.33 -12.75
C SER A 58 -22.71 -5.97 -13.89
N SER A 59 -22.10 -6.25 -15.04
CA SER A 59 -22.80 -6.95 -16.13
C SER A 59 -22.67 -8.45 -15.95
N ALA A 60 -23.81 -9.12 -15.90
CA ALA A 60 -23.90 -10.56 -15.78
C ALA A 60 -24.40 -11.18 -17.10
N ILE A 61 -23.71 -12.19 -17.58
CA ILE A 61 -24.17 -13.01 -18.71
C ILE A 61 -24.81 -14.24 -18.13
N SER A 62 -26.03 -14.50 -18.58
CA SER A 62 -26.76 -15.70 -18.19
C SER A 62 -26.70 -16.73 -19.29
N VAL A 63 -26.25 -17.93 -18.93
CA VAL A 63 -26.32 -19.11 -19.81
C VAL A 63 -27.77 -19.42 -20.22
N ALA A 64 -28.76 -18.91 -19.49
CA ALA A 64 -30.17 -19.02 -19.82
C ALA A 64 -30.50 -18.48 -21.23
N PHE A 65 -29.73 -17.54 -21.77
CA PHE A 65 -29.91 -17.06 -23.14
C PHE A 65 -29.61 -18.18 -24.17
N ALA A 66 -28.55 -18.95 -23.96
CA ALA A 66 -28.25 -20.09 -24.82
C ALA A 66 -29.37 -21.15 -24.80
N VAL A 67 -29.91 -21.46 -23.62
CA VAL A 67 -31.02 -22.40 -23.47
C VAL A 67 -32.30 -21.90 -24.15
N LYS A 68 -32.57 -20.57 -24.09
CA LYS A 68 -33.70 -19.97 -24.81
C LYS A 68 -33.55 -20.07 -26.34
N ILE A 69 -32.33 -19.87 -26.85
CA ILE A 69 -32.04 -20.05 -28.26
C ILE A 69 -32.28 -21.52 -28.66
N ALA A 70 -31.72 -22.47 -27.92
CA ALA A 70 -31.98 -23.87 -28.15
C ALA A 70 -33.49 -24.18 -28.12
N ALA A 71 -34.26 -23.54 -27.22
CA ALA A 71 -35.67 -23.73 -27.11
C ALA A 71 -36.43 -23.30 -28.38
N TYR A 72 -36.17 -22.11 -28.97
CA TYR A 72 -36.87 -21.73 -30.19
C TYR A 72 -36.34 -22.42 -31.43
N VAL A 73 -35.08 -22.80 -31.46
CA VAL A 73 -34.49 -23.58 -32.58
C VAL A 73 -35.06 -24.98 -32.65
N LEU A 74 -35.26 -25.65 -31.50
CA LEU A 74 -35.79 -27.00 -31.41
C LEU A 74 -37.34 -27.07 -31.47
N PHE A 75 -37.99 -26.16 -30.79
CA PHE A 75 -39.43 -26.30 -30.45
C PHE A 75 -40.26 -25.08 -30.84
N GLY A 76 -39.63 -24.07 -31.44
CA GLY A 76 -40.29 -22.85 -31.91
C GLY A 76 -40.54 -21.77 -30.83
N THR A 77 -41.16 -20.68 -31.27
CA THR A 77 -41.37 -19.45 -30.50
C THR A 77 -42.13 -19.68 -29.20
N PRO A 78 -43.22 -20.50 -29.13
CA PRO A 78 -44.01 -20.65 -27.91
C PRO A 78 -43.16 -21.15 -26.73
N VAL A 79 -42.32 -22.16 -26.94
CA VAL A 79 -41.49 -22.76 -25.89
C VAL A 79 -40.44 -21.76 -25.37
N ALA A 80 -39.85 -20.97 -26.26
CA ALA A 80 -38.89 -19.95 -25.88
C ALA A 80 -39.52 -18.81 -25.07
N LEU A 81 -40.78 -18.46 -25.34
CA LEU A 81 -41.52 -17.46 -24.54
C LEU A 81 -41.86 -17.99 -23.14
N TRP A 82 -42.27 -19.27 -23.00
CA TRP A 82 -42.42 -19.89 -21.69
C TRP A 82 -41.11 -19.99 -20.91
N ALA A 83 -40.02 -20.35 -21.58
CA ALA A 83 -38.68 -20.27 -20.99
C ALA A 83 -38.32 -18.84 -20.51
N THR A 84 -38.80 -17.81 -21.25
CA THR A 84 -38.59 -16.41 -20.85
C THR A 84 -39.43 -16.03 -19.61
N VAL A 85 -40.63 -16.62 -19.42
CA VAL A 85 -41.39 -16.46 -18.15
C VAL A 85 -40.54 -16.91 -16.96
N VAL A 86 -39.90 -18.07 -17.06
CA VAL A 86 -39.02 -18.59 -16.01
C VAL A 86 -37.85 -17.65 -15.75
N VAL A 87 -37.20 -17.11 -16.81
CA VAL A 87 -36.12 -16.10 -16.65
C VAL A 87 -36.62 -14.89 -15.86
N VAL A 88 -37.81 -14.37 -16.18
CA VAL A 88 -38.37 -13.22 -15.49
C VAL A 88 -38.70 -13.55 -14.03
N ALA A 89 -39.28 -14.70 -13.77
CA ALA A 89 -39.62 -15.16 -12.43
C ALA A 89 -38.36 -15.30 -11.54
N VAL A 90 -37.28 -15.93 -12.04
CA VAL A 90 -36.03 -16.01 -11.32
C VAL A 90 -35.42 -14.64 -11.09
N ASN A 91 -35.41 -13.80 -12.13
CA ASN A 91 -34.87 -12.43 -12.03
C ASN A 91 -35.64 -11.52 -11.05
N ALA A 92 -36.91 -11.80 -10.82
CA ALA A 92 -37.75 -11.02 -9.89
C ALA A 92 -37.22 -11.11 -8.44
N TYR A 93 -36.63 -12.24 -8.07
CA TYR A 93 -36.20 -12.53 -6.70
C TYR A 93 -34.71 -12.67 -6.51
N THR A 94 -33.91 -12.73 -7.58
CA THR A 94 -32.47 -12.94 -7.50
C THR A 94 -31.69 -11.74 -8.05
N PRO A 95 -30.57 -11.32 -7.41
CA PRO A 95 -30.08 -11.70 -6.08
C PRO A 95 -30.92 -11.12 -4.92
N LYS A 96 -31.77 -10.14 -5.19
CA LYS A 96 -32.70 -9.50 -4.23
C LYS A 96 -34.04 -9.24 -4.93
N PRO A 97 -35.19 -9.23 -4.20
CA PRO A 97 -36.49 -8.87 -4.75
C PRO A 97 -36.45 -7.52 -5.45
N LYS A 98 -37.05 -7.46 -6.64
CA LYS A 98 -37.13 -6.24 -7.47
C LYS A 98 -38.48 -5.56 -7.37
N PRO A 99 -38.55 -4.23 -7.51
CA PRO A 99 -39.81 -3.50 -7.57
C PRO A 99 -40.70 -3.99 -8.71
N ALA A 100 -42.02 -4.01 -8.49
CA ALA A 100 -43.01 -4.50 -9.47
C ALA A 100 -42.87 -3.85 -10.85
N ARG A 101 -42.62 -2.54 -10.91
CA ARG A 101 -42.36 -1.81 -12.18
C ARG A 101 -41.22 -2.39 -12.97
N LYS A 102 -40.12 -2.78 -12.28
CA LYS A 102 -38.94 -3.38 -12.92
C LYS A 102 -39.20 -4.80 -13.41
N ILE A 103 -40.00 -5.56 -12.65
CA ILE A 103 -40.43 -6.91 -13.05
C ILE A 103 -41.27 -6.83 -14.31
N LEU A 104 -42.27 -5.93 -14.31
CA LEU A 104 -43.21 -5.73 -15.41
C LEU A 104 -42.49 -5.28 -16.70
N PHE A 105 -41.55 -4.34 -16.58
CA PHE A 105 -40.71 -3.90 -17.70
C PHE A 105 -39.89 -5.06 -18.25
N ASN A 106 -39.16 -5.78 -17.37
CA ASN A 106 -38.30 -6.91 -17.78
C ASN A 106 -39.14 -8.02 -18.45
N PHE A 107 -40.35 -8.27 -17.98
CA PHE A 107 -41.27 -9.20 -18.60
C PHE A 107 -41.53 -8.82 -20.05
N GLY A 108 -42.08 -7.65 -20.28
CA GLY A 108 -42.46 -7.23 -21.65
C GLY A 108 -41.27 -7.11 -22.60
N GLN A 109 -40.16 -6.52 -22.11
CA GLN A 109 -38.96 -6.31 -22.87
C GLN A 109 -38.30 -7.65 -23.30
N LEU A 110 -38.19 -8.62 -22.39
CA LEU A 110 -37.62 -9.93 -22.70
C LEU A 110 -38.54 -10.76 -23.60
N MET A 111 -39.88 -10.67 -23.42
CA MET A 111 -40.85 -11.32 -24.30
C MET A 111 -40.75 -10.80 -25.71
N LEU A 112 -40.79 -9.48 -25.90
CA LEU A 112 -40.69 -8.86 -27.21
C LEU A 112 -39.37 -9.18 -27.91
N SER A 113 -38.23 -9.10 -27.18
CA SER A 113 -36.91 -9.41 -27.74
C SER A 113 -36.80 -10.89 -28.15
N THR A 114 -37.36 -11.81 -27.33
CA THR A 114 -37.35 -13.26 -27.67
C THR A 114 -38.26 -13.56 -28.85
N TYR A 115 -39.44 -12.95 -28.92
CA TYR A 115 -40.37 -13.10 -30.03
C TYR A 115 -39.74 -12.61 -31.34
N LEU A 116 -39.22 -11.40 -31.37
CA LEU A 116 -38.56 -10.84 -32.56
C LEU A 116 -37.37 -11.71 -33.03
N ALA A 117 -36.56 -12.18 -32.10
CA ALA A 117 -35.43 -13.04 -32.44
C ALA A 117 -35.88 -14.37 -33.04
N SER A 118 -36.86 -15.05 -32.46
CA SER A 118 -37.34 -16.33 -32.96
C SER A 118 -38.13 -16.19 -34.28
N SER A 119 -38.86 -15.10 -34.48
CA SER A 119 -39.54 -14.77 -35.75
C SER A 119 -38.53 -14.53 -36.88
N VAL A 120 -37.47 -13.76 -36.58
CA VAL A 120 -36.42 -13.50 -37.56
C VAL A 120 -35.64 -14.80 -37.85
N TYR A 121 -35.38 -15.68 -36.86
CA TYR A 121 -34.76 -16.99 -37.12
C TYR A 121 -35.52 -17.75 -38.20
N GLN A 122 -36.84 -17.87 -38.10
CA GLN A 122 -37.68 -18.54 -39.10
C GLN A 122 -37.70 -17.80 -40.45
N LEU A 123 -37.79 -16.47 -40.42
CA LEU A 123 -37.87 -15.60 -41.61
C LEU A 123 -36.60 -15.73 -42.48
N VAL A 124 -35.41 -15.89 -41.86
CA VAL A 124 -34.12 -16.05 -42.59
C VAL A 124 -33.79 -17.50 -42.92
N GLY A 125 -34.79 -18.39 -42.86
CA GLY A 125 -34.68 -19.78 -43.28
C GLY A 125 -34.24 -20.76 -42.18
N GLY A 126 -34.32 -20.38 -40.93
CA GLY A 126 -34.15 -21.28 -39.79
C GLY A 126 -35.28 -22.30 -39.71
N MET A 127 -34.96 -23.57 -39.68
CA MET A 127 -35.91 -24.69 -39.58
C MET A 127 -36.18 -25.06 -38.12
N VAL A 128 -37.41 -25.55 -37.84
CA VAL A 128 -37.81 -26.09 -36.52
C VAL A 128 -38.45 -27.46 -36.74
N PRO A 129 -37.78 -28.59 -36.31
CA PRO A 129 -36.45 -28.67 -35.73
C PRO A 129 -35.31 -28.24 -36.68
N PRO A 130 -34.09 -27.99 -36.18
CA PRO A 130 -33.00 -27.47 -37.01
C PRO A 130 -32.55 -28.45 -38.07
N GLY A 131 -32.25 -27.94 -39.28
CA GLY A 131 -31.72 -28.72 -40.40
C GLY A 131 -30.19 -28.76 -40.40
N ALA A 132 -29.58 -28.42 -41.56
CA ALA A 132 -28.15 -28.44 -41.72
C ALA A 132 -27.45 -27.40 -40.81
N PHE A 133 -26.20 -27.72 -40.41
CA PHE A 133 -25.41 -26.91 -39.46
C PHE A 133 -25.22 -25.47 -39.90
N VAL A 134 -24.73 -25.21 -41.11
CA VAL A 134 -24.39 -23.85 -41.57
C VAL A 134 -25.62 -22.94 -41.67
N PRO A 135 -26.74 -23.32 -42.32
CA PRO A 135 -27.93 -22.48 -42.32
C PRO A 135 -28.47 -22.18 -40.94
N THR A 136 -28.49 -23.14 -40.04
CA THR A 136 -28.94 -22.97 -38.65
C THR A 136 -28.05 -21.95 -37.92
N MET A 137 -26.73 -22.03 -38.05
CA MET A 137 -25.79 -21.10 -37.42
C MET A 137 -25.97 -19.66 -37.95
N LEU A 138 -26.14 -19.49 -39.27
CA LEU A 138 -26.38 -18.18 -39.87
C LEU A 138 -27.71 -17.56 -39.39
N ALA A 139 -28.78 -18.37 -39.40
CA ALA A 139 -30.08 -17.91 -38.92
C ALA A 139 -30.06 -17.50 -37.43
N VAL A 140 -29.36 -18.29 -36.59
CA VAL A 140 -29.16 -17.97 -35.17
C VAL A 140 -28.32 -16.73 -34.99
N ALA A 141 -27.24 -16.52 -35.78
CA ALA A 141 -26.43 -15.31 -35.67
C ALA A 141 -27.23 -14.05 -35.96
N VAL A 142 -28.06 -14.04 -37.00
CA VAL A 142 -28.95 -12.93 -37.35
C VAL A 142 -30.01 -12.71 -36.24
N SER A 143 -30.63 -13.76 -35.75
CA SER A 143 -31.63 -13.70 -34.69
C SER A 143 -31.05 -13.15 -33.37
N ALA A 144 -29.80 -13.53 -33.07
CA ALA A 144 -29.10 -13.04 -31.87
C ALA A 144 -28.80 -11.52 -31.96
N ALA A 145 -28.43 -11.04 -33.14
CA ALA A 145 -28.23 -9.61 -33.38
C ALA A 145 -29.53 -8.83 -33.18
N VAL A 146 -30.66 -9.36 -33.70
CA VAL A 146 -32.00 -8.75 -33.50
C VAL A 146 -32.39 -8.77 -32.02
N TYR A 147 -32.17 -9.89 -31.33
CA TYR A 147 -32.37 -9.94 -29.87
C TYR A 147 -31.59 -8.89 -29.13
N PHE A 148 -30.28 -8.79 -29.44
CA PHE A 148 -29.41 -7.80 -28.79
C PHE A 148 -29.90 -6.37 -29.00
N VAL A 149 -30.21 -6.00 -30.27
CA VAL A 149 -30.70 -4.65 -30.60
C VAL A 149 -32.00 -4.36 -29.90
N ALA A 150 -32.99 -5.25 -29.97
CA ALA A 150 -34.28 -5.06 -29.32
C ALA A 150 -34.13 -4.94 -27.81
N ASN A 151 -33.38 -5.86 -27.19
CA ASN A 151 -33.18 -5.90 -25.74
C ASN A 151 -32.46 -4.65 -25.23
N SER A 152 -31.39 -4.24 -25.89
CA SER A 152 -30.58 -3.08 -25.48
C SER A 152 -31.30 -1.76 -25.77
N ALA A 153 -31.99 -1.63 -26.90
CA ALA A 153 -32.73 -0.42 -27.24
C ALA A 153 -33.93 -0.18 -26.30
N LEU A 154 -34.72 -1.22 -25.98
CA LEU A 154 -35.80 -1.10 -25.01
C LEU A 154 -35.29 -0.71 -23.62
N THR A 155 -34.17 -1.28 -23.20
CA THR A 155 -33.55 -0.97 -21.92
C THR A 155 -32.97 0.44 -21.90
N ALA A 156 -32.24 0.86 -22.93
CA ALA A 156 -31.74 2.23 -23.05
C ALA A 156 -32.90 3.24 -23.07
N GLY A 157 -33.99 2.91 -23.75
CA GLY A 157 -35.18 3.74 -23.79
C GLY A 157 -35.78 4.03 -22.40
N VAL A 158 -35.97 3.01 -21.58
CA VAL A 158 -36.51 3.24 -20.21
C VAL A 158 -35.50 4.01 -19.33
N ILE A 159 -34.21 3.78 -19.48
CA ILE A 159 -33.17 4.54 -18.74
C ILE A 159 -33.22 6.01 -19.14
N THR A 160 -33.28 6.32 -20.43
CA THR A 160 -33.36 7.69 -20.96
C THR A 160 -34.63 8.41 -20.47
N LEU A 161 -35.74 7.72 -20.43
CA LEU A 161 -37.01 8.28 -19.95
C LEU A 161 -37.01 8.54 -18.42
N THR A 162 -36.15 7.85 -17.67
CA THR A 162 -36.06 7.98 -16.22
C THR A 162 -34.84 8.79 -15.75
N SER A 163 -33.94 9.17 -16.66
CA SER A 163 -32.75 9.99 -16.40
C SER A 163 -32.73 11.24 -17.28
N GLU A 164 -31.66 12.04 -17.18
CA GLU A 164 -31.40 13.17 -18.07
C GLU A 164 -30.42 12.83 -19.21
N ALA A 165 -29.93 11.60 -19.25
CA ALA A 165 -28.95 11.16 -20.23
C ALA A 165 -29.59 10.97 -21.62
N LYS A 166 -28.82 11.22 -22.68
CA LYS A 166 -29.25 10.98 -24.08
C LYS A 166 -29.22 9.48 -24.37
N PHE A 167 -30.15 9.03 -25.24
CA PHE A 167 -30.28 7.62 -25.61
C PHE A 167 -28.96 7.00 -26.11
N LEU A 168 -28.26 7.67 -27.00
CA LEU A 168 -27.04 7.15 -27.61
C LEU A 168 -25.91 7.00 -26.57
N ASP A 169 -25.80 7.96 -25.65
CA ASP A 169 -24.79 7.92 -24.58
C ASP A 169 -25.06 6.74 -23.62
N VAL A 170 -26.33 6.55 -23.24
CA VAL A 170 -26.74 5.40 -22.41
C VAL A 170 -26.45 4.08 -23.13
N TRP A 171 -26.77 4.01 -24.42
CA TRP A 171 -26.59 2.79 -25.20
C TRP A 171 -25.11 2.45 -25.37
N MET A 172 -24.29 3.42 -25.77
CA MET A 172 -22.84 3.23 -25.97
C MET A 172 -22.11 2.83 -24.67
N GLN A 173 -22.41 3.50 -23.57
CA GLN A 173 -21.75 3.21 -22.29
C GLN A 173 -22.13 1.84 -21.70
N ASN A 174 -23.38 1.41 -21.90
CA ASN A 174 -23.86 0.19 -21.22
C ASN A 174 -23.88 -1.06 -22.10
N PHE A 175 -24.01 -0.92 -23.43
CA PHE A 175 -24.30 -2.04 -24.31
C PHE A 175 -23.31 -2.25 -25.46
N ALA A 176 -22.50 -1.27 -25.86
CA ALA A 176 -21.65 -1.35 -27.04
C ALA A 176 -20.62 -2.49 -27.02
N TRP A 177 -20.23 -2.96 -25.85
CA TRP A 177 -19.28 -4.06 -25.66
C TRP A 177 -19.93 -5.47 -25.61
N MET A 178 -21.27 -5.55 -25.57
CA MET A 178 -22.02 -6.81 -25.40
C MET A 178 -22.26 -7.66 -26.64
N PRO A 179 -22.25 -7.15 -27.89
CA PRO A 179 -22.63 -7.94 -29.09
C PRO A 179 -21.89 -9.25 -29.24
N VAL A 180 -20.57 -9.25 -28.97
CA VAL A 180 -19.73 -10.46 -29.05
C VAL A 180 -20.19 -11.54 -28.09
N ASN A 181 -20.61 -11.14 -26.88
CA ASN A 181 -21.10 -12.08 -25.87
C ASN A 181 -22.46 -12.67 -26.25
N TYR A 182 -23.34 -11.86 -26.82
CA TYR A 182 -24.64 -12.35 -27.33
C TYR A 182 -24.45 -13.33 -28.46
N LEU A 183 -23.54 -13.05 -29.41
CA LEU A 183 -23.25 -13.94 -30.52
C LEU A 183 -22.62 -15.26 -30.03
N ALA A 184 -21.60 -15.20 -29.16
CA ALA A 184 -20.97 -16.40 -28.61
C ALA A 184 -21.97 -17.27 -27.84
N THR A 185 -22.86 -16.67 -27.04
CA THR A 185 -23.89 -17.40 -26.32
C THR A 185 -24.94 -17.98 -27.25
N ALA A 186 -25.24 -17.28 -28.33
CA ALA A 186 -26.17 -17.78 -29.36
C ALA A 186 -25.63 -18.99 -30.13
N VAL A 187 -24.35 -18.97 -30.51
CA VAL A 187 -23.68 -20.12 -31.12
C VAL A 187 -23.73 -21.33 -30.18
N ASN A 188 -23.48 -21.14 -28.89
CA ASN A 188 -23.61 -22.20 -27.89
C ASN A 188 -25.05 -22.77 -27.82
N GLY A 189 -26.07 -21.92 -27.90
CA GLY A 189 -27.46 -22.32 -27.92
C GLY A 189 -27.82 -23.15 -29.19
N ALA A 190 -27.34 -22.70 -30.34
CA ALA A 190 -27.51 -23.44 -31.59
C ALA A 190 -26.79 -24.81 -31.58
N ALA A 191 -25.56 -24.84 -31.05
CA ALA A 191 -24.80 -26.08 -30.90
C ALA A 191 -25.52 -27.08 -29.93
N LEU A 192 -26.09 -26.55 -28.84
CA LEU A 192 -26.91 -27.35 -27.92
C LEU A 192 -28.14 -27.95 -28.63
N ALA A 193 -28.82 -27.16 -29.46
CA ALA A 193 -29.97 -27.61 -30.22
C ALA A 193 -29.61 -28.72 -31.21
N LEU A 194 -28.52 -28.53 -31.97
CA LEU A 194 -28.02 -29.52 -32.93
C LEU A 194 -27.52 -30.80 -32.24
N ALA A 195 -26.87 -30.69 -31.10
CA ALA A 195 -26.44 -31.85 -30.31
C ALA A 195 -27.64 -32.65 -29.79
N TYR A 196 -28.70 -31.97 -29.38
CA TYR A 196 -29.96 -32.64 -29.00
C TYR A 196 -30.63 -33.33 -30.17
N GLU A 197 -30.73 -32.68 -31.32
CA GLU A 197 -31.33 -33.27 -32.52
C GLU A 197 -30.58 -34.51 -33.00
N SER A 198 -29.24 -34.50 -32.89
CA SER A 198 -28.39 -35.62 -33.35
C SER A 198 -28.32 -36.76 -32.34
N LEU A 199 -28.27 -36.49 -31.04
CA LEU A 199 -27.94 -37.47 -29.99
C LEU A 199 -28.99 -37.53 -28.86
N GLY A 200 -30.08 -36.78 -28.95
CA GLY A 200 -31.09 -36.68 -27.90
C GLY A 200 -30.52 -36.16 -26.59
N LEU A 201 -30.98 -36.71 -25.48
CA LEU A 201 -30.55 -36.31 -24.13
C LEU A 201 -29.03 -36.47 -23.90
N ILE A 202 -28.41 -37.45 -24.53
CA ILE A 202 -26.95 -37.66 -24.43
C ILE A 202 -26.21 -36.47 -25.00
N GLY A 203 -26.67 -35.88 -26.12
CA GLY A 203 -26.11 -34.65 -26.69
C GLY A 203 -26.18 -33.47 -25.73
N VAL A 204 -27.29 -33.31 -24.99
CA VAL A 204 -27.42 -32.29 -23.97
C VAL A 204 -26.38 -32.47 -22.85
N ILE A 205 -26.23 -33.70 -22.35
CA ILE A 205 -25.27 -33.98 -21.25
C ILE A 205 -23.83 -33.71 -21.71
N VAL A 206 -23.46 -34.24 -22.89
CA VAL A 206 -22.10 -34.05 -23.46
C VAL A 206 -21.78 -32.58 -23.68
N PHE A 207 -22.76 -31.76 -24.02
CA PHE A 207 -22.57 -30.34 -24.27
C PHE A 207 -22.61 -29.49 -22.99
N VAL A 208 -23.57 -29.75 -22.08
CA VAL A 208 -23.77 -28.95 -20.88
C VAL A 208 -22.72 -29.21 -19.81
N LEU A 209 -22.26 -30.46 -19.67
CA LEU A 209 -21.30 -30.81 -18.60
C LEU A 209 -19.96 -30.08 -18.70
N PRO A 210 -19.28 -30.01 -19.86
CA PRO A 210 -18.06 -29.22 -20.00
C PRO A 210 -18.28 -27.73 -19.76
N LEU A 211 -19.42 -27.18 -20.21
CA LEU A 211 -19.78 -25.78 -19.96
C LEU A 211 -20.00 -25.51 -18.47
N ALA A 212 -20.66 -26.42 -17.75
CA ALA A 212 -20.87 -26.32 -16.32
C ALA A 212 -19.53 -26.34 -15.54
N ILE A 213 -18.62 -27.24 -15.94
CA ILE A 213 -17.28 -27.34 -15.37
C ILE A 213 -16.48 -26.04 -15.64
N ALA A 214 -16.48 -25.56 -16.88
CA ALA A 214 -15.82 -24.31 -17.26
C ALA A 214 -16.37 -23.13 -16.49
N TRP A 215 -17.72 -23.03 -16.38
CA TRP A 215 -18.39 -21.99 -15.60
C TRP A 215 -18.00 -22.06 -14.12
N TYR A 216 -17.99 -23.25 -13.51
CA TYR A 216 -17.64 -23.43 -12.11
C TYR A 216 -16.17 -23.05 -11.85
N SER A 217 -15.26 -23.48 -12.73
CA SER A 217 -13.84 -23.15 -12.67
C SER A 217 -13.61 -21.65 -12.79
N PHE A 218 -14.31 -20.98 -13.72
CA PHE A 218 -14.25 -19.53 -13.89
C PHE A 218 -14.80 -18.78 -12.65
N LYS A 219 -15.90 -19.26 -12.09
CA LYS A 219 -16.47 -18.70 -10.85
C LYS A 219 -15.48 -18.80 -9.69
N LEU A 220 -14.85 -19.96 -9.51
CA LEU A 220 -13.81 -20.13 -8.47
C LEU A 220 -12.61 -19.21 -8.69
N TYR A 221 -12.15 -19.10 -9.94
CA TYR A 221 -11.06 -18.18 -10.31
C TYR A 221 -11.39 -16.73 -9.96
N MET A 222 -12.57 -16.27 -10.32
CA MET A 222 -13.01 -14.89 -10.03
C MET A 222 -13.12 -14.63 -8.53
N MET A 223 -13.67 -15.59 -7.76
CA MET A 223 -13.74 -15.49 -6.29
C MET A 223 -12.34 -15.36 -5.68
N LYS A 224 -11.41 -16.26 -6.08
CA LYS A 224 -10.02 -16.22 -5.60
C LYS A 224 -9.30 -14.94 -6.01
N SER A 225 -9.49 -14.49 -7.25
CA SER A 225 -8.91 -13.22 -7.73
C SER A 225 -9.38 -12.01 -6.93
N THR A 226 -10.67 -11.95 -6.61
CA THR A 226 -11.21 -10.87 -5.77
C THR A 226 -10.63 -10.91 -4.36
N GLN A 227 -10.61 -12.09 -3.74
CA GLN A 227 -10.04 -12.29 -2.40
C GLN A 227 -8.54 -11.92 -2.35
N LEU A 228 -7.80 -12.28 -3.40
CA LEU A 228 -6.38 -11.93 -3.50
C LEU A 228 -6.17 -10.42 -3.62
N ARG A 229 -7.02 -9.72 -4.40
CA ARG A 229 -6.97 -8.26 -4.53
C ARG A 229 -7.29 -7.56 -3.21
N GLU A 230 -8.25 -8.06 -2.45
CA GLU A 230 -8.59 -7.52 -1.13
C GLU A 230 -7.42 -7.70 -0.16
N ARG A 231 -6.83 -8.90 -0.11
CA ARG A 231 -5.64 -9.16 0.72
C ARG A 231 -4.43 -8.30 0.34
N ASN A 232 -4.19 -8.10 -0.96
CA ASN A 232 -3.12 -7.21 -1.40
C ASN A 232 -3.33 -5.76 -0.96
N ARG A 233 -4.58 -5.27 -1.01
CA ARG A 233 -4.90 -3.91 -0.50
C ARG A 233 -4.67 -3.80 1.00
N GLU A 234 -5.06 -4.82 1.75
CA GLU A 234 -4.82 -4.89 3.19
C GLU A 234 -3.31 -4.88 3.51
N LEU A 235 -2.52 -5.71 2.82
CA LEU A 235 -1.06 -5.75 2.99
C LEU A 235 -0.40 -4.42 2.67
N VAL A 236 -0.80 -3.73 1.59
CA VAL A 236 -0.29 -2.39 1.26
C VAL A 236 -0.60 -1.40 2.39
N SER A 237 -1.83 -1.40 2.89
CA SER A 237 -2.21 -0.52 4.01
C SER A 237 -1.43 -0.80 5.29
N ILE A 238 -1.20 -2.07 5.63
CA ILE A 238 -0.40 -2.46 6.80
C ILE A 238 1.06 -1.99 6.62
N ASN A 239 1.64 -2.20 5.43
CA ASN A 239 3.01 -1.77 5.15
C ASN A 239 3.20 -0.26 5.24
N GLU A 240 2.26 0.54 4.70
CA GLU A 240 2.27 2.00 4.85
C GLU A 240 2.17 2.45 6.31
N ASN A 241 1.31 1.78 7.10
CA ASN A 241 1.18 2.10 8.52
C ASN A 241 2.44 1.73 9.31
N LEU A 242 3.06 0.59 8.99
CA LEU A 242 4.31 0.16 9.61
C LEU A 242 5.42 1.17 9.33
N GLN A 243 5.57 1.58 8.07
CA GLN A 243 6.57 2.57 7.68
C GLN A 243 6.38 3.89 8.42
N ARG A 244 5.15 4.43 8.47
CA ARG A 244 4.85 5.66 9.22
C ARG A 244 5.13 5.52 10.71
N THR A 245 4.88 4.34 11.29
CA THR A 245 5.12 4.10 12.71
C THR A 245 6.61 4.04 12.99
N THR A 246 7.40 3.39 12.11
CA THR A 246 8.86 3.35 12.20
C THR A 246 9.44 4.76 12.12
N GLU A 247 9.04 5.57 11.12
CA GLU A 247 9.48 6.96 10.97
C GLU A 247 9.16 7.82 12.21
N ARG A 248 7.97 7.63 12.80
CA ARG A 248 7.58 8.32 14.04
C ARG A 248 8.41 7.90 15.24
N LEU A 249 8.72 6.62 15.34
CA LEU A 249 9.54 6.09 16.43
C LEU A 249 10.97 6.63 16.34
N GLU A 250 11.57 6.64 15.15
CA GLU A 250 12.87 7.23 14.90
C GLU A 250 12.91 8.74 15.25
N ALA A 251 11.93 9.49 14.78
CA ALA A 251 11.80 10.91 15.12
C ALA A 251 11.63 11.16 16.63
N SER A 252 10.91 10.27 17.31
CA SER A 252 10.75 10.32 18.76
C SER A 252 12.06 10.06 19.49
N HIS A 253 12.82 9.03 19.08
CA HIS A 253 14.14 8.73 19.66
C HIS A 253 15.10 9.92 19.53
N VAL A 254 15.20 10.49 18.33
CA VAL A 254 16.02 11.70 18.10
C VAL A 254 15.58 12.87 19.00
N SER A 255 14.28 13.06 19.18
CA SER A 255 13.76 14.13 20.02
C SER A 255 14.11 13.93 21.50
N VAL A 256 14.08 12.70 22.01
CA VAL A 256 14.46 12.39 23.39
C VAL A 256 15.96 12.64 23.61
N ILE A 257 16.81 12.21 22.69
CA ILE A 257 18.24 12.46 22.73
C ILE A 257 18.54 13.97 22.73
N ALA A 258 17.90 14.72 21.84
CA ALA A 258 18.05 16.17 21.77
C ALA A 258 17.59 16.87 23.08
N ALA A 259 16.52 16.37 23.73
CA ALA A 259 16.06 16.88 25.00
C ALA A 259 17.03 16.61 26.15
N LEU A 260 17.66 15.42 26.17
CA LEU A 260 18.67 15.05 27.16
C LEU A 260 19.92 15.96 27.03
N LEU A 261 20.42 16.15 25.82
CA LEU A 261 21.55 17.04 25.54
C LEU A 261 21.21 18.51 25.85
N GLY A 262 19.98 18.96 25.55
CA GLY A 262 19.51 20.29 25.92
C GLY A 262 19.40 20.47 27.44
N SER A 263 19.02 19.44 28.18
CA SER A 263 18.96 19.48 29.65
C SER A 263 20.35 19.57 30.26
N LEU A 264 21.34 18.83 29.69
CA LEU A 264 22.74 18.96 30.10
C LEU A 264 23.28 20.34 29.86
N ALA A 265 23.06 20.91 28.67
CA ALA A 265 23.47 22.27 28.31
C ALA A 265 22.83 23.36 29.21
N ALA A 266 21.60 23.15 29.67
CA ALA A 266 20.94 24.06 30.65
C ALA A 266 21.54 23.96 32.05
N LYS A 267 22.00 22.76 32.45
CA LYS A 267 22.62 22.50 33.75
C LYS A 267 24.05 23.02 33.79
N ASP A 268 24.83 22.80 32.73
CA ASP A 268 26.19 23.29 32.57
C ASP A 268 26.27 24.27 31.38
N ARG A 269 26.16 25.55 31.67
CA ARG A 269 26.23 26.64 30.64
C ARG A 269 27.51 26.62 29.81
N TYR A 270 28.56 25.98 30.33
CA TYR A 270 29.85 25.87 29.66
C TYR A 270 29.86 24.84 28.54
N THR A 271 29.04 23.80 28.63
CA THR A 271 29.03 22.63 27.73
C THR A 271 28.37 22.94 26.37
N GLN A 272 27.60 24.02 26.24
CA GLN A 272 26.71 24.27 25.10
C GLN A 272 27.44 24.53 23.76
N GLY A 273 28.60 25.23 23.76
CA GLY A 273 29.44 25.42 22.56
C GLY A 273 30.59 24.45 22.48
N HIS A 274 31.05 23.99 23.63
CA HIS A 274 32.20 23.13 23.83
C HIS A 274 32.05 21.74 23.15
N SER A 275 30.97 21.02 23.40
CA SER A 275 30.76 19.70 22.80
C SER A 275 30.69 19.73 21.27
N ALA A 276 30.14 20.78 20.68
CA ALA A 276 30.07 20.93 19.22
C ALA A 276 31.44 21.20 18.60
N ALA A 277 32.26 22.03 19.26
CA ALA A 277 33.64 22.31 18.82
C ALA A 277 34.53 21.07 18.98
N THR A 278 34.46 20.40 20.13
CA THR A 278 35.15 19.13 20.39
C THR A 278 34.81 18.08 19.34
N MET A 279 33.51 17.95 18.99
CA MET A 279 33.05 17.02 17.94
C MET A 279 33.64 17.36 16.58
N GLN A 280 33.67 18.62 16.16
CA GLN A 280 34.25 19.03 14.87
C GLN A 280 35.70 18.68 14.77
N HIS A 281 36.48 18.99 15.82
CA HIS A 281 37.89 18.68 15.93
C HIS A 281 38.16 17.18 15.91
N ALA A 282 37.39 16.41 16.71
CA ALA A 282 37.54 14.96 16.77
C ALA A 282 37.22 14.28 15.41
N LEU A 283 36.19 14.73 14.70
CA LEU A 283 35.86 14.23 13.37
C LEU A 283 36.93 14.52 12.33
N ALA A 284 37.52 15.71 12.36
CA ALA A 284 38.60 16.07 11.46
C ALA A 284 39.82 15.15 11.65
N VAL A 285 40.16 14.87 12.90
CA VAL A 285 41.28 13.94 13.26
C VAL A 285 40.92 12.51 12.87
N ALA A 286 39.73 12.01 13.13
CA ALA A 286 39.31 10.66 12.76
C ALA A 286 39.44 10.43 11.25
N LYS A 287 39.03 11.39 10.43
CA LYS A 287 39.18 11.36 8.97
C LYS A 287 40.68 11.41 8.55
N ALA A 288 41.47 12.25 9.19
CA ALA A 288 42.91 12.39 8.90
C ALA A 288 43.67 11.10 9.26
N LEU A 289 43.25 10.35 10.25
CA LEU A 289 43.78 9.05 10.62
C LEU A 289 43.28 7.91 9.72
N GLY A 290 42.36 8.17 8.79
CA GLY A 290 41.84 7.18 7.84
C GLY A 290 40.86 6.18 8.47
N LEU A 291 40.14 6.55 9.53
CA LEU A 291 39.14 5.69 10.19
C LEU A 291 37.99 5.37 9.22
N GLY A 292 37.46 4.16 9.35
CA GLY A 292 36.29 3.71 8.59
C GLY A 292 35.00 4.45 8.99
N PRO A 293 33.92 4.34 8.19
CA PRO A 293 32.66 5.05 8.45
C PRO A 293 32.07 4.77 9.85
N ASP A 294 32.10 3.52 10.31
CA ASP A 294 31.57 3.13 11.62
C ASP A 294 32.38 3.71 12.77
N GLU A 295 33.72 3.74 12.63
CA GLU A 295 34.63 4.33 13.61
C GLU A 295 34.42 5.86 13.67
N VAL A 296 34.28 6.52 12.51
CA VAL A 296 33.97 7.95 12.43
C VAL A 296 32.62 8.26 13.09
N ALA A 297 31.59 7.43 12.88
CA ALA A 297 30.30 7.57 13.56
C ALA A 297 30.45 7.39 15.08
N ALA A 298 31.24 6.44 15.55
CA ALA A 298 31.50 6.23 16.96
C ALA A 298 32.24 7.42 17.60
N VAL A 299 33.23 8.02 16.92
CA VAL A 299 33.89 9.25 17.35
C VAL A 299 32.91 10.41 17.42
N ASN A 300 32.03 10.56 16.42
CA ASN A 300 31.02 11.61 16.37
C ASN A 300 30.08 11.54 17.57
N LEU A 301 29.47 10.39 17.78
CA LEU A 301 28.57 10.15 18.91
C LEU A 301 29.31 10.23 20.26
N GLY A 302 30.49 9.64 20.36
CA GLY A 302 31.31 9.71 21.54
C GLY A 302 31.65 11.16 21.96
N ALA A 303 32.04 11.99 21.00
CA ALA A 303 32.31 13.40 21.25
C ALA A 303 31.06 14.20 21.67
N LEU A 304 29.89 13.84 21.13
CA LEU A 304 28.63 14.47 21.50
C LEU A 304 28.20 14.12 22.94
N PHE A 305 28.47 12.89 23.36
CA PHE A 305 27.96 12.32 24.61
C PHE A 305 29.03 12.18 25.71
N HIS A 306 30.32 12.52 25.46
CA HIS A 306 31.40 12.23 26.42
C HIS A 306 31.09 12.76 27.83
N ASP A 307 30.49 13.93 27.89
CA ASP A 307 30.16 14.66 29.12
C ASP A 307 28.74 14.43 29.64
N ILE A 308 27.92 13.55 29.04
CA ILE A 308 26.50 13.37 29.43
C ILE A 308 26.32 13.03 30.91
N GLY A 309 27.31 12.37 31.52
CA GLY A 309 27.27 12.02 32.92
C GLY A 309 27.36 13.19 33.89
N LYS A 310 27.70 14.38 33.45
CA LYS A 310 27.65 15.61 34.27
C LYS A 310 26.21 15.93 34.76
N ILE A 311 25.20 15.34 34.11
CA ILE A 311 23.81 15.44 34.58
C ILE A 311 23.66 14.87 36.00
N GLY A 312 24.47 13.87 36.40
CA GLY A 312 24.48 13.29 37.73
C GLY A 312 25.30 14.06 38.75
N ILE A 313 26.14 15.02 38.34
CA ILE A 313 26.98 15.79 39.24
C ILE A 313 26.16 16.92 39.88
N PRO A 314 26.29 17.16 41.21
CA PRO A 314 25.60 18.26 41.90
C PRO A 314 25.95 19.63 41.32
N GLU A 315 24.93 20.52 41.22
CA GLU A 315 25.07 21.83 40.59
C GLU A 315 26.09 22.73 41.31
N HIS A 316 26.20 22.62 42.63
CA HIS A 316 27.17 23.40 43.42
C HIS A 316 28.61 23.04 43.11
N ILE A 317 28.90 21.82 42.65
CA ILE A 317 30.23 21.36 42.15
C ILE A 317 30.45 21.87 40.73
N LEU A 318 29.49 21.66 39.84
CA LEU A 318 29.60 22.06 38.42
C LEU A 318 29.79 23.57 38.26
N ARG A 319 29.12 24.39 39.09
CA ARG A 319 29.10 25.86 39.02
C ARG A 319 29.98 26.53 40.06
N LYS A 320 30.83 25.79 40.75
CA LYS A 320 31.67 26.35 41.80
C LYS A 320 32.62 27.42 41.24
N PRO A 321 32.63 28.66 41.82
CA PRO A 321 33.45 29.76 41.34
C PRO A 321 34.92 29.68 41.81
N SER A 322 35.38 28.63 42.39
CA SER A 322 36.75 28.40 42.85
C SER A 322 37.20 26.99 42.50
N ALA A 323 38.47 26.68 42.77
CA ALA A 323 38.97 25.30 42.62
C ALA A 323 38.15 24.33 43.46
N LEU A 324 37.92 23.13 42.93
CA LEU A 324 37.23 22.02 43.62
C LEU A 324 38.10 21.50 44.77
N THR A 325 37.49 21.07 45.89
CA THR A 325 38.19 20.32 46.94
C THR A 325 38.53 18.91 46.44
N GLU A 326 39.32 18.15 47.21
CA GLU A 326 39.66 16.76 46.84
C GLU A 326 38.37 15.90 46.77
N GLU A 327 37.45 16.09 47.69
CA GLU A 327 36.17 15.36 47.75
C GLU A 327 35.29 15.74 46.54
N GLU A 328 35.16 17.02 46.24
CA GLU A 328 34.40 17.50 45.09
C GLU A 328 35.00 17.01 43.77
N TRP A 329 36.35 16.95 43.70
CA TRP A 329 37.06 16.46 42.54
C TRP A 329 36.84 14.92 42.38
N ALA A 330 36.83 14.17 43.49
CA ALA A 330 36.48 12.74 43.47
C ALA A 330 35.08 12.51 42.92
N GLU A 331 34.11 13.37 43.31
CA GLU A 331 32.74 13.31 42.77
C GLU A 331 32.67 13.69 41.28
N MET A 332 33.38 14.74 40.86
CA MET A 332 33.48 15.13 39.45
C MET A 332 34.03 14.00 38.59
N LYS A 333 35.01 13.24 39.06
CA LYS A 333 35.60 12.09 38.36
C LYS A 333 34.64 10.91 38.15
N THR A 334 33.42 10.95 38.74
CA THR A 334 32.42 9.91 38.52
C THR A 334 31.61 10.11 37.26
N HIS A 335 31.62 11.31 36.63
CA HIS A 335 30.77 11.56 35.45
C HIS A 335 31.02 10.62 34.25
N PRO A 336 32.25 10.10 33.95
CA PRO A 336 32.40 9.13 32.87
C PRO A 336 31.66 7.82 33.17
N ILE A 337 31.63 7.38 34.42
CA ILE A 337 30.92 6.17 34.86
C ILE A 337 29.40 6.42 34.76
N ILE A 338 28.93 7.54 35.26
CA ILE A 338 27.51 7.92 35.17
C ILE A 338 27.06 8.00 33.71
N GLY A 339 27.86 8.66 32.85
CA GLY A 339 27.59 8.81 31.44
C GLY A 339 27.55 7.45 30.71
N ALA A 340 28.52 6.59 30.96
CA ALA A 340 28.57 5.24 30.38
C ALA A 340 27.35 4.39 30.81
N ASN A 341 26.87 4.54 32.05
CA ASN A 341 25.66 3.82 32.50
C ASN A 341 24.38 4.39 31.88
N LEU A 342 24.28 5.71 31.74
CA LEU A 342 23.15 6.33 31.05
C LEU A 342 23.05 5.88 29.60
N ILE A 343 24.18 5.79 28.90
CA ILE A 343 24.23 5.38 27.49
C ILE A 343 23.92 3.89 27.32
N ALA A 344 24.28 3.05 28.28
CA ALA A 344 24.03 1.61 28.22
C ALA A 344 22.51 1.28 28.16
N GLU A 345 21.66 2.18 28.65
CA GLU A 345 20.19 2.02 28.64
C GLU A 345 19.55 2.53 27.32
N VAL A 346 20.32 3.14 26.40
CA VAL A 346 19.81 3.70 25.16
C VAL A 346 20.13 2.78 23.99
N PRO A 347 19.12 2.19 23.33
CA PRO A 347 19.34 1.35 22.15
C PRO A 347 20.19 2.05 21.07
N ASN A 348 21.07 1.31 20.43
CA ASN A 348 21.99 1.76 19.37
C ASN A 348 23.10 2.74 19.83
N LEU A 349 23.22 3.03 21.13
CA LEU A 349 24.34 3.80 21.68
C LEU A 349 25.33 2.96 22.49
N GLU A 350 25.07 1.66 22.68
CA GLU A 350 25.94 0.80 23.49
C GLU A 350 27.40 0.79 23.00
N GLN A 351 27.61 0.94 21.70
CA GLN A 351 28.93 0.96 21.07
C GLN A 351 29.80 2.14 21.51
N ILE A 352 29.22 3.26 21.95
CA ILE A 352 29.98 4.42 22.41
C ILE A 352 30.22 4.41 23.93
N ARG A 353 29.65 3.47 24.67
CA ARG A 353 29.83 3.33 26.12
C ARG A 353 31.32 3.27 26.52
N PRO A 354 32.18 2.45 25.89
CA PRO A 354 33.62 2.42 26.23
C PRO A 354 34.31 3.75 25.95
N ILE A 355 33.86 4.51 24.95
CA ILE A 355 34.42 5.80 24.57
C ILE A 355 34.10 6.85 25.67
N VAL A 356 32.82 6.92 26.07
CA VAL A 356 32.37 7.83 27.14
C VAL A 356 33.02 7.49 28.48
N LEU A 357 33.20 6.18 28.78
CA LEU A 357 33.84 5.75 30.02
C LEU A 357 35.31 6.17 30.06
N ALA A 358 36.05 6.14 28.91
CA ALA A 358 37.50 6.24 28.87
C ALA A 358 38.04 7.61 28.39
N HIS A 359 37.17 8.64 28.16
CA HIS A 359 37.64 9.91 27.57
C HIS A 359 38.52 10.75 28.49
N HIS A 360 38.63 10.40 29.76
CA HIS A 360 39.56 11.00 30.71
C HIS A 360 40.69 10.06 31.15
N GLU A 361 40.88 8.93 30.44
CA GLU A 361 42.04 8.09 30.63
C GLU A 361 43.27 8.79 30.03
N HIS A 362 44.41 8.70 30.73
CA HIS A 362 45.69 9.24 30.27
C HIS A 362 46.48 8.16 29.57
N TYR A 363 47.22 8.54 28.55
CA TYR A 363 48.00 7.60 27.75
C TYR A 363 49.04 6.80 28.55
N ASP A 364 49.56 7.38 29.64
CA ASP A 364 50.50 6.73 30.56
C ASP A 364 49.84 5.87 31.67
N GLY A 365 48.50 5.88 31.75
CA GLY A 365 47.70 5.12 32.74
C GLY A 365 47.42 5.87 34.05
N THR A 366 47.76 7.17 34.14
CA THR A 366 47.49 7.98 35.33
C THR A 366 46.10 8.64 35.33
N GLY A 367 45.28 8.36 34.29
CA GLY A 367 43.94 8.85 34.13
C GLY A 367 42.87 8.17 34.98
N TYR A 368 41.60 8.40 34.68
CA TYR A 368 40.46 7.85 35.37
C TYR A 368 39.33 7.48 34.39
N PRO A 369 38.39 6.57 34.74
CA PRO A 369 38.20 5.94 36.05
C PRO A 369 38.98 4.63 36.24
N ASN A 370 39.48 3.99 35.17
CA ASN A 370 40.02 2.62 35.22
C ASN A 370 41.58 2.58 35.19
N GLY A 371 42.26 3.68 34.89
CA GLY A 371 43.69 3.73 34.72
C GLY A 371 44.23 2.95 33.51
N LEU A 372 43.42 2.92 32.41
CA LEU A 372 43.81 2.29 31.15
C LEU A 372 45.04 2.97 30.53
N LYS A 373 45.89 2.17 29.86
CA LYS A 373 47.18 2.67 29.34
C LYS A 373 47.32 2.37 27.84
N GLY A 374 47.77 3.37 27.09
CA GLY A 374 48.16 3.21 25.69
C GLY A 374 47.03 2.62 24.82
N ALA A 375 47.25 1.44 24.25
CA ALA A 375 46.32 0.76 23.38
C ALA A 375 45.06 0.17 24.07
N GLU A 376 45.04 0.11 25.40
CA GLU A 376 43.85 -0.31 26.16
C GLU A 376 42.75 0.74 26.11
N ILE A 377 43.12 2.01 25.87
CA ILE A 377 42.19 3.11 25.73
C ILE A 377 41.58 3.06 24.31
N PRO A 378 40.26 3.04 24.13
CA PRO A 378 39.63 3.09 22.81
C PRO A 378 40.18 4.29 21.99
N LEU A 379 40.56 4.08 20.73
CA LEU A 379 41.13 5.13 19.88
C LEU A 379 40.22 6.35 19.78
N ALA A 380 38.92 6.13 19.68
CA ALA A 380 37.93 7.21 19.67
C ALA A 380 37.98 8.06 20.95
N ALA A 381 38.15 7.44 22.12
CA ALA A 381 38.32 8.18 23.38
C ALA A 381 39.60 8.99 23.40
N GLN A 382 40.71 8.45 22.87
CA GLN A 382 41.98 9.18 22.74
C GLN A 382 41.85 10.40 21.81
N ILE A 383 41.11 10.25 20.70
CA ILE A 383 40.84 11.35 19.76
C ILE A 383 40.01 12.44 20.46
N ILE A 384 38.95 12.06 21.19
CA ILE A 384 38.13 13.00 21.93
C ILE A 384 38.91 13.70 23.01
N ALA A 385 39.77 13.00 23.76
CA ALA A 385 40.60 13.59 24.80
C ALA A 385 41.53 14.70 24.26
N VAL A 386 42.13 14.52 23.05
CA VAL A 386 42.95 15.56 22.41
C VAL A 386 42.11 16.76 22.01
N ALA A 387 40.95 16.53 21.38
CA ALA A 387 40.02 17.57 20.91
C ALA A 387 39.46 18.38 22.09
N ASP A 388 39.05 17.67 23.17
CA ASP A 388 38.54 18.27 24.40
C ASP A 388 39.61 19.13 25.11
N THR A 389 40.83 18.59 25.22
CA THR A 389 41.95 19.33 25.83
C THR A 389 42.26 20.60 25.05
N TYR A 390 42.30 20.55 23.72
CA TYR A 390 42.54 21.74 22.89
C TYR A 390 41.45 22.76 23.04
N GLU A 391 40.20 22.39 22.97
CA GLU A 391 39.04 23.25 23.10
C GLU A 391 38.98 23.88 24.51
N ALA A 392 39.25 23.10 25.54
CA ALA A 392 39.32 23.55 26.90
C ALA A 392 40.46 24.58 27.13
N MET A 393 41.55 24.53 26.39
CA MET A 393 42.63 25.53 26.45
C MET A 393 42.34 26.81 25.68
N THR A 394 41.67 26.71 24.55
CA THR A 394 41.39 27.81 23.62
C THR A 394 40.08 28.57 23.94
N SER A 395 39.23 28.01 24.79
CA SER A 395 38.00 28.66 25.26
C SER A 395 38.25 29.48 26.54
N THR A 396 37.59 30.66 26.65
CA THR A 396 37.63 31.49 27.85
C THR A 396 36.84 30.85 28.98
N ARG A 397 37.46 30.60 30.14
CA ARG A 397 36.80 30.06 31.33
C ARG A 397 36.70 31.13 32.44
N PRO A 398 35.74 31.05 33.38
CA PRO A 398 35.56 32.03 34.43
C PRO A 398 36.85 32.32 35.25
N TYR A 399 37.79 31.39 35.25
CA TYR A 399 39.01 31.44 36.04
C TYR A 399 40.30 31.51 35.21
N ARG A 400 40.18 31.44 33.86
CA ARG A 400 41.37 31.38 32.99
C ARG A 400 41.05 32.00 31.64
N SER A 401 41.88 32.95 31.22
CA SER A 401 41.86 33.45 29.83
C SER A 401 42.24 32.33 28.87
N ALA A 402 41.67 32.34 27.65
CA ALA A 402 42.00 31.42 26.57
C ALA A 402 43.51 31.53 26.22
N LEU A 403 44.11 30.40 25.99
CA LEU A 403 45.45 30.34 25.40
C LEU A 403 45.40 30.72 23.92
N THR A 404 46.48 31.28 23.38
CA THR A 404 46.60 31.43 21.93
C THR A 404 46.74 30.05 21.28
N HIS A 405 46.44 29.99 19.97
CA HIS A 405 46.60 28.76 19.19
C HIS A 405 48.00 28.12 19.38
N ASP A 406 49.06 28.93 19.22
CA ASP A 406 50.43 28.44 19.33
C ASP A 406 50.78 27.92 20.73
N GLN A 407 50.24 28.58 21.77
CA GLN A 407 50.40 28.12 23.16
C GLN A 407 49.69 26.81 23.42
N ALA A 408 48.48 26.63 22.86
CA ALA A 408 47.70 25.41 23.00
C ALA A 408 48.39 24.23 22.24
N VAL A 409 48.89 24.46 21.03
CA VAL A 409 49.67 23.48 20.28
C VAL A 409 50.96 23.08 21.00
N ALA A 410 51.66 24.05 21.56
CA ALA A 410 52.86 23.76 22.36
C ALA A 410 52.56 22.88 23.57
N GLU A 411 51.46 23.16 24.26
CA GLU A 411 51.00 22.37 25.41
C GLU A 411 50.59 20.96 25.03
N LEU A 412 49.81 20.78 23.92
CA LEU A 412 49.46 19.46 23.40
C LEU A 412 50.70 18.59 23.14
N ARG A 413 51.72 19.19 22.48
CA ARG A 413 52.98 18.48 22.23
C ARG A 413 53.76 18.18 23.52
N ARG A 414 53.67 19.07 24.55
CA ARG A 414 54.33 18.85 25.86
C ARG A 414 53.74 17.65 26.61
N VAL A 415 52.40 17.45 26.55
CA VAL A 415 51.74 16.36 27.26
C VAL A 415 51.58 15.10 26.40
N ALA A 416 52.04 15.10 25.17
CA ALA A 416 52.04 13.94 24.31
C ALA A 416 52.96 12.82 24.89
N GLY A 417 52.43 11.60 24.92
CA GLY A 417 53.10 10.41 25.50
C GLY A 417 52.88 10.23 27.02
N THR A 418 52.31 11.26 27.69
CA THR A 418 51.87 11.15 29.10
C THR A 418 50.37 11.21 29.19
N GLN A 419 49.77 12.38 29.12
CA GLN A 419 48.31 12.55 29.15
C GLN A 419 47.64 12.11 27.84
N LEU A 420 48.22 12.49 26.68
CA LEU A 420 47.63 12.32 25.36
C LEU A 420 48.43 11.37 24.48
N ASN A 421 47.75 10.68 23.55
CA ASN A 421 48.36 9.82 22.55
C ASN A 421 49.20 10.68 21.58
N PRO A 422 50.53 10.44 21.44
CA PRO A 422 51.39 11.25 20.59
C PRO A 422 51.03 11.17 19.09
N VAL A 423 50.50 10.02 18.62
CA VAL A 423 50.08 9.87 17.23
C VAL A 423 48.82 10.72 16.94
N VAL A 424 47.88 10.72 17.87
CA VAL A 424 46.66 11.50 17.74
C VAL A 424 46.96 13.01 17.84
N VAL A 425 47.81 13.41 18.77
CA VAL A 425 48.26 14.81 18.90
C VAL A 425 48.88 15.31 17.60
N GLU A 426 49.79 14.54 16.99
CA GLU A 426 50.47 14.95 15.76
C GLU A 426 49.49 15.00 14.56
N ALA A 427 48.54 14.06 14.48
CA ALA A 427 47.44 14.12 13.48
C ALA A 427 46.56 15.35 13.67
N PHE A 428 46.26 15.70 14.92
CA PHE A 428 45.47 16.88 15.27
C PHE A 428 46.16 18.18 14.89
N VAL A 429 47.46 18.31 15.24
CA VAL A 429 48.22 19.50 14.91
C VAL A 429 48.35 19.70 13.40
N ARG A 430 48.68 18.64 12.63
CA ARG A 430 48.67 18.71 11.16
C ARG A 430 47.35 19.15 10.60
N GLN A 431 46.25 18.67 11.16
CA GLN A 431 44.90 19.08 10.73
C GLN A 431 44.64 20.57 10.97
N LEU A 432 45.13 21.11 12.09
CA LEU A 432 45.05 22.56 12.38
C LEU A 432 45.91 23.40 11.44
N GLU A 433 47.13 22.90 11.06
CA GLU A 433 48.05 23.58 10.15
C GLU A 433 47.57 23.55 8.68
N THR A 434 46.88 22.48 8.26
CA THR A 434 46.42 22.27 6.86
C THR A 434 44.95 22.71 6.63
N GLY A 435 44.18 22.86 7.67
CA GLY A 435 42.77 23.27 7.61
C GLY A 435 42.63 24.75 7.24
N ALA A 436 41.64 25.08 6.40
CA ALA A 436 41.27 26.43 6.07
C ALA A 436 40.96 27.25 7.35
N PRO A 437 41.09 28.61 7.33
CA PRO A 437 40.95 29.45 8.49
C PRO A 437 39.61 29.17 9.21
N ASN A 438 39.76 28.89 10.49
CA ASN A 438 38.71 28.51 11.40
C ASN A 438 37.69 29.67 11.53
N GLU A 439 36.53 29.55 10.88
CA GLU A 439 35.37 30.47 11.09
C GLU A 439 34.82 30.40 12.53
N ALA A 440 35.41 29.56 13.39
CA ALA A 440 34.98 29.33 14.77
C ALA A 440 35.41 30.42 15.79
N HIS A 441 36.23 31.40 15.40
CA HIS A 441 36.70 32.46 16.30
C HIS A 441 35.91 33.78 16.21
N ALA A 442 34.85 33.84 15.46
CA ALA A 442 33.90 34.99 15.48
C ALA A 442 32.72 34.68 16.41
N HIS A 443 32.98 34.60 17.72
CA HIS A 443 31.91 34.47 18.72
C HIS A 443 31.60 35.81 19.34
N ASP A 444 30.67 36.52 18.72
CA ASP A 444 29.60 37.29 19.40
C ASP A 444 28.35 37.13 18.54
N GLY A 445 27.41 36.30 19.00
CA GLY A 445 26.03 36.34 18.53
C GLY A 445 25.53 35.31 17.54
N VAL A 446 25.86 34.02 17.63
CA VAL A 446 25.24 32.97 16.78
C VAL A 446 24.49 31.94 17.62
N GLU A 447 23.23 32.07 17.57
CA GLU A 447 22.07 31.18 17.56
C GLU A 447 22.16 29.79 18.20
N HIS A 448 21.26 29.59 19.18
CA HIS A 448 20.91 28.37 19.90
C HIS A 448 20.38 27.20 19.01
N VAL A 449 20.38 27.35 17.68
CA VAL A 449 19.77 26.41 16.74
C VAL A 449 20.71 25.27 16.33
N HIS A 450 22.03 25.48 16.33
CA HIS A 450 22.97 24.59 15.64
C HIS A 450 23.34 23.30 16.38
N VAL A 451 23.34 23.24 17.71
CA VAL A 451 23.73 22.02 18.45
C VAL A 451 22.65 20.95 18.33
N ARG A 452 21.39 21.36 18.40
CA ARG A 452 20.24 20.45 18.26
C ARG A 452 20.18 19.83 16.87
N ASP A 453 20.37 20.63 15.83
CA ASP A 453 20.27 20.16 14.44
C ASP A 453 21.44 19.21 14.08
N ARG A 454 22.65 19.49 14.57
CA ARG A 454 23.83 18.63 14.40
C ARG A 454 23.75 17.34 15.21
N ALA A 455 23.20 17.37 16.43
CA ALA A 455 22.95 16.18 17.22
C ALA A 455 21.92 15.27 16.53
N VAL A 456 20.86 15.87 15.98
CA VAL A 456 19.83 15.18 15.19
C VAL A 456 20.45 14.51 13.94
N GLU A 457 21.34 15.23 13.26
CA GLU A 457 22.02 14.72 12.06
C GLU A 457 23.02 13.60 12.39
N ALA A 458 23.80 13.75 13.47
CA ALA A 458 24.73 12.72 13.93
C ALA A 458 24.03 11.42 14.32
N VAL A 459 22.93 11.51 15.06
CA VAL A 459 22.12 10.34 15.43
C VAL A 459 21.44 9.72 14.21
N ARG A 460 20.96 10.54 13.27
CA ARG A 460 20.34 10.05 12.03
C ARG A 460 21.33 9.30 11.14
N LEU A 461 22.56 9.77 11.03
CA LEU A 461 23.62 9.11 10.26
C LEU A 461 24.09 7.79 10.89
N SER A 462 23.95 7.62 12.21
CA SER A 462 24.30 6.38 12.91
C SER A 462 23.20 5.32 12.91
N MET A 463 21.97 5.67 12.50
CA MET A 463 20.82 4.76 12.44
C MET A 463 20.59 4.19 11.02
N ASN A 464 21.31 4.66 10.01
CA ASN A 464 21.33 4.17 8.64
C ASN A 464 22.60 3.34 8.35
#